data_e3cb593edc26939840d191285f724947
#
_entry.id   e3cb593edc26939840d191285f724947
#
_cell.length_a   1.000
_cell.length_b   1.000
_cell.length_c   1.000
_cell.angle_alpha   90.00
_cell.angle_beta   90.00
_cell.angle_gamma   90.00
#
_symmetry.space_group_name_H-M   'P 1'
#
loop_
_entity.id
_entity.type
_entity.pdbx_description
1 polymer ?
#
loop_
_entity_poly.entity_id
_entity_poly.type
_entity_poly.pdbx_seq_one_letter_code
_entity_poly.pdbx_strand_id
1 'polypeptide(L)'
;SIAQLKHLGLATGIYPLLDVVVERADSAFVQVALADTDRRVGEGKPVAPSFLLACVLWADVREGWAARLARKDHPYPALQDAIDEVFDARIGDVSGRGKLAADMREIWMMQPRFEKRVGSVPFGLVEQPRCRAGFDFLRLRADIQEVDERLADWWQEFSMASDAEREDLVQAA
;
A
#
# COMPACT_ATOMS: atom_id res chain seq x y z
N SER A 1 -10.33 -13.51 -2.36
CA SER A 1 -11.63 -13.69 -1.70
C SER A 1 -11.51 -13.65 -0.18
N ILE A 2 -12.63 -13.47 0.49
CA ILE A 2 -12.67 -13.48 1.96
C ILE A 2 -12.24 -14.82 2.51
N ALA A 3 -12.62 -15.91 1.86
CA ALA A 3 -12.20 -17.27 2.27
C ALA A 3 -10.67 -17.42 2.25
N GLN A 4 -10.02 -16.86 1.24
CA GLN A 4 -8.56 -16.88 1.14
C GLN A 4 -7.91 -16.03 2.23
N LEU A 5 -8.49 -14.89 2.57
CA LEU A 5 -8.01 -14.04 3.66
C LEU A 5 -8.13 -14.76 5.00
N LYS A 6 -9.23 -15.46 5.23
CA LYS A 6 -9.41 -16.28 6.44
C LYS A 6 -8.33 -17.35 6.54
N HIS A 7 -8.05 -18.05 5.43
CA HIS A 7 -6.99 -19.05 5.38
C HIS A 7 -5.62 -18.45 5.69
N LEU A 8 -5.28 -17.31 5.06
CA LEU A 8 -4.04 -16.59 5.33
C LEU A 8 -3.96 -16.13 6.78
N GLY A 9 -5.08 -15.66 7.35
CA GLY A 9 -5.17 -15.23 8.73
C GLY A 9 -4.85 -16.35 9.70
N LEU A 10 -5.39 -17.53 9.46
CA LEU A 10 -5.10 -18.71 10.28
C LEU A 10 -3.63 -19.11 10.17
N ALA A 11 -3.07 -19.11 8.96
CA ALA A 11 -1.69 -19.50 8.71
C ALA A 11 -0.67 -18.53 9.33
N THR A 12 -1.00 -17.24 9.39
CA THR A 12 -0.10 -16.19 9.86
C THR A 12 -0.37 -15.72 11.28
N GLY A 13 -1.44 -16.19 11.90
CA GLY A 13 -1.83 -15.77 13.25
C GLY A 13 -2.47 -14.39 13.31
N ILE A 14 -2.99 -13.88 12.20
CA ILE A 14 -3.65 -12.56 12.13
C ILE A 14 -5.17 -12.68 12.24
N TYR A 15 -5.65 -13.80 12.72
CA TYR A 15 -7.07 -14.08 12.86
C TYR A 15 -7.88 -12.94 13.50
N PRO A 16 -7.38 -12.25 14.55
CA PRO A 16 -8.14 -11.13 15.13
C PRO A 16 -8.46 -9.98 14.19
N LEU A 17 -7.75 -9.88 13.04
CA LEU A 17 -7.96 -8.82 12.05
C LEU A 17 -9.05 -9.16 11.03
N LEU A 18 -9.57 -10.40 11.03
CA LEU A 18 -10.58 -10.82 10.06
C LEU A 18 -11.89 -10.05 10.20
N ASP A 19 -12.24 -9.63 11.42
CA ASP A 19 -13.43 -8.81 11.63
C ASP A 19 -13.33 -7.49 10.89
N VAL A 20 -12.14 -6.89 10.87
CA VAL A 20 -11.87 -5.66 10.12
C VAL A 20 -12.02 -5.90 8.63
N VAL A 21 -11.54 -7.02 8.12
CA VAL A 21 -11.68 -7.41 6.71
C VAL A 21 -13.14 -7.48 6.31
N VAL A 22 -13.97 -8.14 7.11
CA VAL A 22 -15.40 -8.26 6.85
C VAL A 22 -16.08 -6.89 6.91
N GLU A 23 -15.74 -6.08 7.90
CA GLU A 23 -16.26 -4.73 8.06
C GLU A 23 -15.96 -3.83 6.84
N ARG A 24 -14.79 -4.02 6.21
CA ARG A 24 -14.34 -3.21 5.08
C ARG A 24 -14.60 -3.84 3.72
N ALA A 25 -15.24 -5.01 3.66
CA ALA A 25 -15.43 -5.76 2.41
C ALA A 25 -16.22 -4.98 1.33
N ASP A 26 -17.06 -4.01 1.74
CA ASP A 26 -17.84 -3.19 0.81
C ASP A 26 -17.06 -2.02 0.20
N SER A 27 -15.86 -1.74 0.71
CA SER A 27 -15.02 -0.67 0.18
C SER A 27 -14.62 -0.97 -1.26
N ALA A 28 -14.70 0.02 -2.15
CA ALA A 28 -14.27 -0.12 -3.54
C ALA A 28 -12.81 -0.54 -3.64
N PHE A 29 -11.94 0.02 -2.78
CA PHE A 29 -10.53 -0.32 -2.76
C PHE A 29 -10.32 -1.78 -2.35
N VAL A 30 -11.01 -2.24 -1.32
CA VAL A 30 -10.93 -3.63 -0.85
C VAL A 30 -11.46 -4.59 -1.92
N GLN A 31 -12.53 -4.24 -2.62
CA GLN A 31 -13.08 -5.06 -3.71
C GLN A 31 -12.05 -5.25 -4.82
N VAL A 32 -11.37 -4.19 -5.25
CA VAL A 32 -10.33 -4.26 -6.28
C VAL A 32 -9.15 -5.09 -5.78
N ALA A 33 -8.74 -4.92 -4.53
CA ALA A 33 -7.66 -5.68 -3.93
C ALA A 33 -7.98 -7.17 -3.85
N LEU A 34 -9.21 -7.52 -3.47
CA LEU A 34 -9.65 -8.91 -3.41
C LEU A 34 -9.69 -9.55 -4.80
N ALA A 35 -10.17 -8.83 -5.80
CA ALA A 35 -10.19 -9.30 -7.19
C ALA A 35 -8.77 -9.56 -7.70
N ASP A 36 -7.82 -8.66 -7.40
CA ASP A 36 -6.42 -8.82 -7.76
C ASP A 36 -5.81 -10.05 -7.07
N THR A 37 -6.15 -10.26 -5.80
CA THR A 37 -5.71 -11.42 -5.03
C THR A 37 -6.21 -12.71 -5.65
N ASP A 38 -7.50 -12.77 -5.99
CA ASP A 38 -8.10 -13.95 -6.61
C ASP A 38 -7.43 -14.27 -7.95
N ARG A 39 -7.13 -13.24 -8.75
CA ARG A 39 -6.42 -13.39 -10.01
C ARG A 39 -5.01 -13.97 -9.80
N ARG A 40 -4.26 -13.43 -8.84
CA ARG A 40 -2.89 -13.90 -8.55
C ARG A 40 -2.88 -15.34 -8.06
N VAL A 41 -3.80 -15.70 -7.18
CA VAL A 41 -3.93 -17.07 -6.69
C VAL A 41 -4.29 -18.01 -7.84
N GLY A 42 -5.19 -17.62 -8.72
CA GLY A 42 -5.54 -18.38 -9.92
C GLY A 42 -4.37 -18.58 -10.88
N GLU A 43 -3.40 -17.66 -10.88
CA GLU A 43 -2.18 -17.75 -11.69
C GLU A 43 -1.05 -18.47 -10.96
N GLY A 44 -1.28 -18.96 -9.74
CA GLY A 44 -0.26 -19.63 -8.94
C GLY A 44 0.76 -18.70 -8.30
N LYS A 45 0.49 -17.39 -8.23
CA LYS A 45 1.39 -16.41 -7.64
C LYS A 45 1.19 -16.30 -6.14
N PRO A 46 2.26 -16.09 -5.35
CA PRO A 46 2.11 -15.91 -3.91
C PRO A 46 1.41 -14.60 -3.58
N VAL A 47 0.70 -14.59 -2.45
CA VAL A 47 0.01 -13.41 -1.93
C VAL A 47 0.56 -13.12 -0.53
N ALA A 48 1.10 -11.92 -0.34
CA ALA A 48 1.63 -11.50 0.95
C ALA A 48 0.51 -11.01 1.87
N PRO A 49 0.39 -11.55 3.10
CA PRO A 49 -0.62 -11.08 4.05
C PRO A 49 -0.49 -9.59 4.38
N SER A 50 0.73 -9.07 4.46
CA SER A 50 0.97 -7.65 4.73
C SER A 50 0.36 -6.74 3.66
N PHE A 51 0.43 -7.14 2.39
CA PHE A 51 -0.16 -6.39 1.30
C PHE A 51 -1.68 -6.32 1.42
N LEU A 52 -2.32 -7.46 1.66
CA LEU A 52 -3.78 -7.52 1.80
C LEU A 52 -4.28 -6.70 2.99
N LEU A 53 -3.60 -6.81 4.13
CA LEU A 53 -3.96 -6.03 5.31
C LEU A 53 -3.74 -4.54 5.09
N ALA A 54 -2.67 -4.17 4.39
CA ALA A 54 -2.44 -2.78 4.03
C ALA A 54 -3.61 -2.24 3.17
N CYS A 55 -4.11 -3.05 2.24
CA CYS A 55 -5.28 -2.67 1.45
C CYS A 55 -6.53 -2.51 2.29
N VAL A 56 -6.77 -3.44 3.20
CA VAL A 56 -7.98 -3.41 4.05
C VAL A 56 -8.00 -2.21 4.99
N LEU A 57 -6.86 -1.87 5.57
CA LEU A 57 -6.76 -0.78 6.56
C LEU A 57 -6.46 0.59 5.93
N TRP A 58 -6.27 0.66 4.62
CA TRP A 58 -5.90 1.91 3.96
C TRP A 58 -6.93 3.02 4.16
N ALA A 59 -8.21 2.70 4.12
CA ALA A 59 -9.25 3.72 4.31
C ALA A 59 -9.10 4.44 5.66
N ASP A 60 -8.81 3.69 6.71
CA ASP A 60 -8.61 4.23 8.05
C ASP A 60 -7.35 5.09 8.13
N VAL A 61 -6.25 4.62 7.54
CA VAL A 61 -4.98 5.36 7.48
C VAL A 61 -5.16 6.65 6.68
N ARG A 62 -5.79 6.55 5.51
CA ARG A 62 -6.02 7.69 4.64
C ARG A 62 -6.88 8.77 5.30
N GLU A 63 -7.93 8.36 5.99
CA GLU A 63 -8.81 9.28 6.71
C GLU A 63 -8.04 10.02 7.81
N GLY A 64 -7.26 9.32 8.61
CA GLY A 64 -6.44 9.94 9.65
C GLY A 64 -5.37 10.86 9.07
N TRP A 65 -4.78 10.47 7.95
CA TRP A 65 -3.80 11.30 7.24
C TRP A 65 -4.44 12.57 6.70
N ALA A 66 -5.58 12.45 6.03
CA ALA A 66 -6.30 13.59 5.48
C ALA A 66 -6.69 14.61 6.58
N ALA A 67 -7.14 14.12 7.72
CA ALA A 67 -7.48 14.98 8.86
C ALA A 67 -6.27 15.79 9.36
N ARG A 68 -5.10 15.16 9.41
CA ARG A 68 -3.86 15.82 9.82
C ARG A 68 -3.36 16.81 8.78
N LEU A 69 -3.47 16.48 7.50
CA LEU A 69 -3.13 17.40 6.41
C LEU A 69 -4.03 18.62 6.41
N ALA A 70 -5.31 18.46 6.76
CA ALA A 70 -6.26 19.58 6.88
C ALA A 70 -5.84 20.56 7.99
N ARG A 71 -5.13 20.09 9.03
CA ARG A 71 -4.55 20.93 10.09
C ARG A 71 -3.19 21.49 9.70
N LYS A 72 -2.76 21.29 8.47
CA LYS A 72 -1.46 21.72 7.91
C LYS A 72 -0.24 21.04 8.56
N ASP A 73 -0.42 19.83 9.06
CA ASP A 73 0.70 19.02 9.52
C ASP A 73 1.57 18.61 8.32
N HIS A 74 2.87 18.36 8.57
CA HIS A 74 3.77 17.91 7.50
C HIS A 74 3.35 16.52 7.00
N PRO A 75 3.37 16.26 5.67
CA PRO A 75 2.82 15.03 5.11
C PRO A 75 3.42 13.73 5.64
N TYR A 76 4.74 13.64 5.79
CA TYR A 76 5.37 12.39 6.23
C TYR A 76 5.10 12.11 7.71
N PRO A 77 5.36 13.03 8.64
CA PRO A 77 5.01 12.80 10.04
C PRO A 77 3.50 12.58 10.24
N ALA A 78 2.66 13.28 9.49
CA ALA A 78 1.21 13.11 9.56
C ALA A 78 0.80 11.69 9.17
N LEU A 79 1.40 11.14 8.11
CA LEU A 79 1.13 9.77 7.69
C LEU A 79 1.61 8.76 8.72
N GLN A 80 2.82 8.95 9.28
CA GLN A 80 3.32 8.08 10.34
C GLN A 80 2.40 8.07 11.55
N ASP A 81 1.92 9.22 11.97
CA ASP A 81 1.01 9.33 13.11
C ASP A 81 -0.34 8.66 12.82
N ALA A 82 -0.85 8.79 11.60
CA ALA A 82 -2.07 8.12 11.18
C ALA A 82 -1.90 6.59 11.20
N ILE A 83 -0.76 6.09 10.75
CA ILE A 83 -0.43 4.68 10.77
C ILE A 83 -0.37 4.17 12.22
N ASP A 84 0.34 4.88 13.09
CA ASP A 84 0.46 4.49 14.49
C ASP A 84 -0.90 4.43 15.18
N GLU A 85 -1.76 5.38 14.90
CA GLU A 85 -3.12 5.41 15.44
C GLU A 85 -3.94 4.18 14.99
N VAL A 86 -3.84 3.82 13.71
CA VAL A 86 -4.53 2.63 13.19
C VAL A 86 -3.98 1.35 13.82
N PHE A 87 -2.66 1.24 13.96
CA PHE A 87 -2.05 0.08 14.58
C PHE A 87 -2.49 -0.06 16.04
N ASP A 88 -2.52 1.02 16.80
CA ASP A 88 -2.96 1.00 18.20
C ASP A 88 -4.44 0.60 18.31
N ALA A 89 -5.28 1.10 17.41
CA ALA A 89 -6.73 0.85 17.46
C ALA A 89 -7.10 -0.55 16.94
N ARG A 90 -6.38 -1.07 15.93
CA ARG A 90 -6.81 -2.27 15.21
C ARG A 90 -5.91 -3.48 15.45
N ILE A 91 -4.64 -3.29 15.72
CA ILE A 91 -3.68 -4.38 15.92
C ILE A 91 -3.35 -4.55 17.40
N GLY A 92 -3.19 -3.44 18.12
CA GLY A 92 -2.91 -3.47 19.56
C GLY A 92 -1.66 -4.29 19.86
N ASP A 93 -1.73 -5.10 20.91
CA ASP A 93 -0.63 -5.97 21.33
C ASP A 93 -0.31 -7.10 20.33
N VAL A 94 -1.18 -7.36 19.39
CA VAL A 94 -0.95 -8.30 18.29
C VAL A 94 0.17 -7.77 17.40
N SER A 95 0.49 -6.49 17.51
CA SER A 95 1.61 -5.85 16.86
C SER A 95 2.98 -6.43 17.26
N GLY A 96 3.03 -7.31 18.26
CA GLY A 96 4.24 -8.13 18.51
C GLY A 96 4.72 -8.89 17.27
N ARG A 97 4.02 -8.76 16.17
CA ARG A 97 4.41 -9.21 14.84
C ARG A 97 5.06 -8.08 14.08
N GLY A 98 6.20 -7.63 14.58
CA GLY A 98 6.90 -6.47 14.08
C GLY A 98 7.15 -6.47 12.58
N LYS A 99 7.41 -7.65 11.98
CA LYS A 99 7.65 -7.74 10.55
C LYS A 99 6.39 -7.42 9.72
N LEU A 100 5.23 -7.92 10.13
CA LEU A 100 3.99 -7.64 9.42
C LEU A 100 3.66 -6.14 9.43
N ALA A 101 3.71 -5.54 10.61
CA ALA A 101 3.47 -4.11 10.76
C ALA A 101 4.50 -3.27 10.02
N ALA A 102 5.77 -3.67 10.06
CA ALA A 102 6.84 -2.97 9.34
C ALA A 102 6.62 -3.01 7.83
N ASP A 103 6.26 -4.16 7.28
CA ASP A 103 5.98 -4.31 5.85
C ASP A 103 4.78 -3.45 5.41
N MET A 104 3.73 -3.43 6.21
CA MET A 104 2.56 -2.58 5.93
C MET A 104 2.93 -1.10 5.96
N ARG A 105 3.70 -0.69 6.96
CA ARG A 105 4.18 0.69 7.07
C ARG A 105 5.01 1.11 5.86
N GLU A 106 5.91 0.25 5.40
CA GLU A 106 6.72 0.53 4.21
C GLU A 106 5.86 0.76 2.98
N ILE A 107 4.86 -0.09 2.75
CA ILE A 107 3.94 0.06 1.62
C ILE A 107 3.24 1.42 1.67
N TRP A 108 2.69 1.79 2.81
CA TRP A 108 1.97 3.04 2.98
C TRP A 108 2.88 4.26 2.88
N MET A 109 4.07 4.21 3.48
CA MET A 109 5.01 5.34 3.47
C MET A 109 5.61 5.61 2.09
N MET A 110 5.56 4.65 1.17
CA MET A 110 5.95 4.86 -0.21
C MET A 110 4.95 5.70 -1.00
N GLN A 111 3.67 5.71 -0.58
CA GLN A 111 2.63 6.34 -1.38
C GLN A 111 2.88 7.82 -1.64
N PRO A 112 3.19 8.67 -0.64
CA PRO A 112 3.51 10.06 -0.92
C PRO A 112 4.80 10.23 -1.73
N ARG A 113 5.75 9.30 -1.64
CA ARG A 113 6.99 9.36 -2.42
C ARG A 113 6.75 9.16 -3.91
N PHE A 114 5.76 8.36 -4.29
CA PHE A 114 5.43 8.16 -5.71
C PHE A 114 4.97 9.45 -6.39
N GLU A 115 4.55 10.44 -5.65
CA GLU A 115 4.19 11.75 -6.22
C GLU A 115 5.41 12.59 -6.59
N LYS A 116 6.60 12.22 -6.10
CA LYS A 116 7.85 12.92 -6.39
C LYS A 116 8.61 12.19 -7.50
N ARG A 117 8.50 12.70 -8.72
CA ARG A 117 9.10 12.10 -9.92
C ARG A 117 10.36 12.81 -10.38
N VAL A 118 10.99 13.60 -9.50
CA VAL A 118 12.13 14.44 -9.82
C VAL A 118 13.32 14.16 -8.91
N GLY A 119 14.49 14.55 -9.35
CA GLY A 119 15.74 14.41 -8.59
C GLY A 119 16.13 12.95 -8.40
N SER A 120 16.68 12.65 -7.23
CA SER A 120 17.15 11.29 -6.89
C SER A 120 16.06 10.40 -6.31
N VAL A 121 14.89 10.94 -5.98
CA VAL A 121 13.83 10.20 -5.30
C VAL A 121 13.39 8.94 -6.07
N PRO A 122 13.10 9.02 -7.41
CA PRO A 122 12.70 7.83 -8.14
C PRO A 122 13.74 6.72 -8.14
N PHE A 123 15.01 7.07 -8.25
CA PHE A 123 16.11 6.09 -8.29
C PHE A 123 16.24 5.35 -6.96
N GLY A 124 16.13 6.07 -5.84
CA GLY A 124 16.17 5.47 -4.52
C GLY A 124 14.94 4.62 -4.22
N LEU A 125 13.79 5.04 -4.71
CA LEU A 125 12.52 4.35 -4.45
C LEU A 125 12.48 2.96 -5.11
N VAL A 126 12.95 2.83 -6.37
CA VAL A 126 12.96 1.54 -7.06
C VAL A 126 13.93 0.54 -6.45
N GLU A 127 14.88 0.99 -5.64
CA GLU A 127 15.82 0.11 -4.94
C GLU A 127 15.25 -0.43 -3.62
N GLN A 128 14.13 0.09 -3.14
CA GLN A 128 13.54 -0.38 -1.90
C GLN A 128 13.02 -1.82 -2.03
N PRO A 129 13.24 -2.68 -1.00
CA PRO A 129 12.80 -4.07 -1.06
C PRO A 129 11.29 -4.25 -1.29
N ARG A 130 10.49 -3.30 -0.81
CA ARG A 130 9.03 -3.35 -0.95
C ARG A 130 8.49 -2.50 -2.11
N CYS A 131 9.37 -2.05 -3.00
CA CYS A 131 8.96 -1.19 -4.11
C CYS A 131 7.87 -1.83 -4.96
N ARG A 132 7.98 -3.12 -5.26
CA ARG A 132 6.97 -3.83 -6.06
C ARG A 132 5.61 -3.82 -5.36
N ALA A 133 5.59 -4.13 -4.07
CA ALA A 133 4.35 -4.11 -3.30
C ALA A 133 3.78 -2.69 -3.20
N GLY A 134 4.63 -1.70 -2.97
CA GLY A 134 4.22 -0.29 -2.96
C GLY A 134 3.64 0.16 -4.28
N PHE A 135 4.26 -0.24 -5.39
CA PHE A 135 3.76 0.08 -6.72
C PHE A 135 2.43 -0.63 -7.01
N ASP A 136 2.29 -1.90 -6.67
CA ASP A 136 1.03 -2.63 -6.85
C ASP A 136 -0.10 -1.95 -6.06
N PHE A 137 0.21 -1.44 -4.87
CA PHE A 137 -0.73 -0.67 -4.07
C PHE A 137 -1.12 0.64 -4.77
N LEU A 138 -0.15 1.35 -5.32
CA LEU A 138 -0.40 2.57 -6.09
C LEU A 138 -1.32 2.29 -7.29
N ARG A 139 -1.10 1.19 -7.99
CA ARG A 139 -1.92 0.80 -9.14
C ARG A 139 -3.37 0.57 -8.72
N LEU A 140 -3.61 -0.08 -7.58
CA LEU A 140 -4.96 -0.25 -7.05
C LEU A 140 -5.62 1.09 -6.72
N ARG A 141 -4.85 2.04 -6.16
CA ARG A 141 -5.36 3.39 -5.91
C ARG A 141 -5.76 4.10 -7.21
N ALA A 142 -4.99 3.89 -8.26
CA ALA A 142 -5.31 4.44 -9.58
C ALA A 142 -6.57 3.79 -10.17
N ASP A 143 -6.75 2.49 -9.95
CA ASP A 143 -7.91 1.75 -10.46
C ASP A 143 -9.23 2.29 -9.90
N ILE A 144 -9.23 2.81 -8.69
CA ILE A 144 -10.42 3.45 -8.10
C ILE A 144 -10.40 4.97 -8.22
N GLN A 145 -9.49 5.51 -9.02
CA GLN A 145 -9.36 6.94 -9.28
C GLN A 145 -8.98 7.78 -8.05
N GLU A 146 -8.37 7.18 -7.04
CA GLU A 146 -7.83 7.90 -5.89
C GLU A 146 -6.60 8.72 -6.29
N VAL A 147 -5.80 8.20 -7.22
CA VAL A 147 -4.69 8.92 -7.86
C VAL A 147 -4.83 8.85 -9.36
N ASP A 148 -4.15 9.75 -10.07
CA ASP A 148 -4.16 9.78 -11.54
C ASP A 148 -3.51 8.50 -12.08
N GLU A 149 -4.18 7.85 -13.03
CA GLU A 149 -3.67 6.67 -13.71
C GLU A 149 -2.31 6.93 -14.37
N ARG A 150 -2.09 8.15 -14.86
CA ARG A 150 -0.81 8.53 -15.47
C ARG A 150 0.35 8.47 -14.48
N LEU A 151 0.11 8.67 -13.20
CA LEU A 151 1.14 8.52 -12.18
C LEU A 151 1.59 7.07 -12.09
N ALA A 152 0.65 6.14 -12.03
CA ALA A 152 0.97 4.70 -12.00
C ALA A 152 1.65 4.24 -13.29
N ASP A 153 1.21 4.74 -14.46
CA ASP A 153 1.81 4.43 -15.75
C ASP A 153 3.25 4.92 -15.82
N TRP A 154 3.52 6.12 -15.32
CA TRP A 154 4.89 6.66 -15.27
C TRP A 154 5.82 5.76 -14.45
N TRP A 155 5.38 5.31 -13.28
CA TRP A 155 6.19 4.46 -12.43
C TRP A 155 6.39 3.07 -13.02
N GLN A 156 5.39 2.54 -13.73
CA GLN A 156 5.54 1.28 -14.45
C GLN A 156 6.63 1.39 -15.51
N GLU A 157 6.60 2.45 -16.30
CA GLU A 157 7.60 2.73 -17.33
C GLU A 157 8.98 2.91 -16.69
N PHE A 158 9.08 3.70 -15.63
CA PHE A 158 10.33 3.95 -14.93
C PHE A 158 10.93 2.66 -14.38
N SER A 159 10.13 1.79 -13.79
CA SER A 159 10.61 0.54 -13.19
C SER A 159 11.19 -0.42 -14.22
N MET A 160 10.72 -0.35 -15.46
CA MET A 160 11.17 -1.23 -16.56
C MET A 160 12.21 -0.59 -17.47
N ALA A 161 12.53 0.66 -17.25
CA ALA A 161 13.43 1.43 -18.11
C ALA A 161 14.89 1.17 -17.79
N SER A 162 15.77 1.41 -18.79
CA SER A 162 17.22 1.45 -18.59
C SER A 162 17.63 2.70 -17.81
N ASP A 163 18.87 2.74 -17.32
CA ASP A 163 19.36 3.90 -16.56
C ASP A 163 19.25 5.20 -17.36
N ALA A 164 19.61 5.17 -18.66
CA ALA A 164 19.50 6.34 -19.51
C ALA A 164 18.05 6.78 -19.71
N GLU A 165 17.15 5.83 -19.94
CA GLU A 165 15.71 6.11 -20.08
C GLU A 165 15.12 6.66 -18.80
N ARG A 166 15.57 6.17 -17.64
CA ARG A 166 15.14 6.67 -16.33
C ARG A 166 15.49 8.14 -16.13
N GLU A 167 16.72 8.51 -16.52
CA GLU A 167 17.12 9.92 -16.44
C GLU A 167 16.27 10.81 -17.33
N ASP A 168 15.95 10.36 -18.55
CA ASP A 168 15.07 11.09 -19.45
C ASP A 168 13.67 11.24 -18.87
N LEU A 169 13.13 10.20 -18.27
CA LEU A 169 11.81 10.24 -17.63
C LEU A 169 11.76 11.24 -16.47
N VAL A 170 12.81 11.28 -15.66
CA VAL A 170 12.89 12.20 -14.52
C VAL A 170 13.00 13.64 -15.02
N GLN A 171 13.78 13.90 -16.06
CA GLN A 171 13.93 15.24 -16.61
C GLN A 171 12.64 15.75 -17.27
N ALA A 172 11.87 14.85 -17.87
CA ALA A 172 10.61 15.20 -18.53
C ALA A 172 9.44 15.38 -17.55
N ALA A 173 9.59 14.89 -16.32
CA ALA A 173 8.52 14.94 -15.32
C ALA A 173 8.21 16.34 -14.79
#